data_6c1b8db9c2d03c003b2b498f4ea02cd0
#
_entry.id   6c1b8db9c2d03c003b2b498f4ea02cd0
#
_cell.length_a   1.000
_cell.length_b   1.000
_cell.length_c   1.000
_cell.angle_alpha   90.00
_cell.angle_beta   90.00
_cell.angle_gamma   90.00
#
_symmetry.space_group_name_H-M   'P 1'
#
loop_
_entity.id
_entity.type
_entity.pdbx_description
1 polymer ?
#
loop_
_entity_poly.entity_id
_entity_poly.type
_entity_poly.pdbx_seq_one_letter_code
_entity_poly.pdbx_strand_id
1 'polypeptide(L)'
;CAENNIPLIVLDRPNPNTHYIDGPVLNLEHKSFVGMHPVPIVYGMTIGEYAQMINGEKWLANSIKCDLTIIPLKNYTHQTTYELTIRPSPNLPNKQSIALYPSLCLLEPTRVSIGRGTDLQFQVYGHPGFPKTDFSYVPKSNFGSKNPKHKGQICYGENLTTINPPSKIELKWLMNAYSDFPEKDLFFLKGFERISGISNLKKQLIDGASEKTIRN
;
A
#
# COMPACT_ATOMS: atom_id res chain seq x y z
N CYS A 1 -1.44 -17.88 -19.02
CA CYS A 1 -0.29 -18.50 -19.70
C CYS A 1 -0.20 -19.98 -19.35
N ALA A 2 0.11 -20.37 -18.10
CA ALA A 2 0.36 -21.75 -17.71
C ALA A 2 -0.77 -22.73 -18.12
N GLU A 3 -2.04 -22.41 -17.87
CA GLU A 3 -3.20 -23.25 -18.21
C GLU A 3 -3.34 -23.53 -19.73
N ASN A 4 -2.78 -22.65 -20.56
CA ASN A 4 -2.84 -22.77 -22.01
C ASN A 4 -1.47 -23.13 -22.63
N ASN A 5 -0.50 -23.55 -21.83
CA ASN A 5 0.87 -23.85 -22.26
C ASN A 5 1.54 -22.73 -23.08
N ILE A 6 1.25 -21.48 -22.70
CA ILE A 6 1.85 -20.31 -23.34
C ILE A 6 3.07 -19.90 -22.51
N PRO A 7 4.29 -19.85 -23.10
CA PRO A 7 5.47 -19.37 -22.41
C PRO A 7 5.32 -17.89 -22.02
N LEU A 8 5.85 -17.53 -20.85
CA LEU A 8 5.85 -16.19 -20.31
C LEU A 8 7.27 -15.66 -20.15
N ILE A 9 7.57 -14.55 -20.81
CA ILE A 9 8.84 -13.84 -20.63
C ILE A 9 8.57 -12.58 -19.82
N VAL A 10 9.26 -12.46 -18.68
CA VAL A 10 9.21 -11.28 -17.81
C VAL A 10 10.49 -10.48 -18.00
N LEU A 11 10.36 -9.27 -18.54
CA LEU A 11 11.42 -8.28 -18.52
C LEU A 11 11.40 -7.63 -17.15
N ASP A 12 12.35 -8.00 -16.29
CA ASP A 12 12.34 -7.59 -14.89
C ASP A 12 12.51 -6.07 -14.73
N ARG A 13 12.00 -5.53 -13.63
CA ARG A 13 12.00 -4.09 -13.34
C ARG A 13 12.37 -3.82 -11.89
N PRO A 14 13.04 -2.67 -11.62
CA PRO A 14 13.29 -2.27 -10.24
C PRO A 14 11.98 -2.09 -9.47
N ASN A 15 11.96 -2.56 -8.24
CA ASN A 15 10.91 -2.21 -7.29
C ASN A 15 11.47 -1.12 -6.35
N PRO A 16 10.90 0.08 -6.30
CA PRO A 16 11.43 1.19 -5.51
C PRO A 16 11.40 0.95 -3.99
N ASN A 17 10.64 -0.05 -3.53
CA ASN A 17 10.51 -0.43 -2.12
C ASN A 17 11.18 -1.79 -1.79
N THR A 18 12.20 -2.22 -2.56
CA THR A 18 12.92 -3.49 -2.29
C THR A 18 13.83 -3.45 -1.07
N HIS A 19 14.18 -2.26 -0.60
CA HIS A 19 15.19 -2.05 0.45
C HIS A 19 14.73 -2.53 1.85
N TYR A 20 13.48 -2.96 2.00
CA TYR A 20 12.96 -3.56 3.24
C TYR A 20 11.82 -4.54 2.96
N ILE A 21 11.57 -5.40 3.93
CA ILE A 21 10.42 -6.31 3.96
C ILE A 21 9.67 -6.02 5.26
N ASP A 22 8.34 -5.80 5.19
CA ASP A 22 7.55 -5.49 6.38
C ASP A 22 6.05 -5.76 6.17
N GLY A 23 5.35 -5.86 7.28
CA GLY A 23 3.92 -6.15 7.34
C GLY A 23 3.63 -7.64 7.48
N PRO A 24 2.39 -7.99 7.81
CA PRO A 24 1.98 -9.37 7.94
C PRO A 24 2.00 -10.08 6.58
N VAL A 25 2.27 -11.37 6.62
CA VAL A 25 2.02 -12.27 5.50
C VAL A 25 0.51 -12.39 5.28
N LEU A 26 0.05 -12.27 4.03
CA LEU A 26 -1.37 -12.37 3.70
C LEU A 26 -1.96 -13.70 4.20
N ASN A 27 -2.99 -13.63 5.04
CA ASN A 27 -3.87 -14.76 5.27
C ASN A 27 -4.77 -14.96 4.05
N LEU A 28 -4.73 -16.16 3.45
CA LEU A 28 -5.45 -16.48 2.22
C LEU A 28 -6.98 -16.37 2.32
N GLU A 29 -7.54 -16.32 3.53
CA GLU A 29 -8.96 -15.96 3.76
C GLU A 29 -9.31 -14.57 3.24
N HIS A 30 -8.32 -13.66 3.19
CA HIS A 30 -8.45 -12.31 2.67
C HIS A 30 -7.95 -12.14 1.24
N LYS A 31 -7.66 -13.26 0.56
CA LYS A 31 -7.21 -13.27 -0.84
C LYS A 31 -8.16 -12.44 -1.72
N SER A 32 -7.58 -11.58 -2.53
CA SER A 32 -8.31 -10.71 -3.44
C SER A 32 -7.43 -10.29 -4.63
N PHE A 33 -7.97 -9.49 -5.55
CA PHE A 33 -7.21 -8.92 -6.65
C PHE A 33 -6.00 -8.06 -6.17
N VAL A 34 -6.09 -7.44 -4.99
CA VAL A 34 -5.02 -6.60 -4.43
C VAL A 34 -4.03 -7.35 -3.54
N GLY A 35 -4.27 -8.64 -3.28
CA GLY A 35 -3.38 -9.52 -2.53
C GLY A 35 -3.73 -10.97 -2.81
N MET A 36 -2.92 -11.67 -3.61
CA MET A 36 -3.24 -13.00 -4.12
C MET A 36 -2.46 -14.13 -3.46
N HIS A 37 -1.27 -13.86 -2.96
CA HIS A 37 -0.34 -14.88 -2.49
C HIS A 37 0.15 -14.56 -1.07
N PRO A 38 0.61 -15.58 -0.30
CA PRO A 38 1.02 -15.41 1.09
C PRO A 38 2.41 -14.74 1.17
N VAL A 39 2.45 -13.46 0.85
CA VAL A 39 3.63 -12.59 0.98
C VAL A 39 3.33 -11.41 1.89
N PRO A 40 4.35 -10.78 2.51
CA PRO A 40 4.17 -9.55 3.29
C PRO A 40 3.62 -8.39 2.44
N ILE A 41 3.05 -7.37 3.08
CA ILE A 41 2.58 -6.15 2.39
C ILE A 41 3.72 -5.51 1.59
N VAL A 42 4.90 -5.39 2.21
CA VAL A 42 6.14 -5.01 1.52
C VAL A 42 6.98 -6.27 1.37
N TYR A 43 6.90 -6.89 0.22
CA TYR A 43 7.52 -8.20 -0.05
C TYR A 43 8.98 -8.11 -0.54
N GLY A 44 9.49 -6.91 -0.86
CA GLY A 44 10.90 -6.67 -1.18
C GLY A 44 11.40 -7.29 -2.49
N MET A 45 10.59 -7.91 -3.29
CA MET A 45 10.97 -8.59 -4.54
C MET A 45 10.75 -7.71 -5.77
N THR A 46 11.53 -7.95 -6.83
CA THR A 46 11.19 -7.49 -8.18
C THR A 46 10.02 -8.31 -8.73
N ILE A 47 9.44 -7.89 -9.83
CA ILE A 47 8.35 -8.64 -10.48
C ILE A 47 8.83 -9.99 -11.03
N GLY A 48 10.10 -10.06 -11.50
CA GLY A 48 10.72 -11.31 -11.96
C GLY A 48 10.90 -12.30 -10.81
N GLU A 49 11.44 -11.85 -9.68
CA GLU A 49 11.59 -12.67 -8.47
C GLU A 49 10.24 -13.16 -7.94
N TYR A 50 9.23 -12.29 -7.94
CA TYR A 50 7.88 -12.65 -7.52
C TYR A 50 7.26 -13.70 -8.46
N ALA A 51 7.45 -13.57 -9.78
CA ALA A 51 6.99 -14.58 -10.75
C ALA A 51 7.69 -15.94 -10.54
N GLN A 52 8.99 -15.94 -10.23
CA GLN A 52 9.72 -17.16 -9.88
C GLN A 52 9.18 -17.80 -8.60
N MET A 53 8.87 -16.99 -7.57
CA MET A 53 8.28 -17.47 -6.32
C MET A 53 6.91 -18.11 -6.55
N ILE A 54 6.01 -17.45 -7.31
CA ILE A 54 4.70 -18.02 -7.68
C ILE A 54 4.87 -19.41 -8.30
N ASN A 55 5.81 -19.55 -9.22
CA ASN A 55 6.07 -20.79 -9.94
C ASN A 55 6.74 -21.86 -9.06
N GLY A 56 7.69 -21.45 -8.22
CA GLY A 56 8.44 -22.33 -7.30
C GLY A 56 7.57 -22.88 -6.18
N GLU A 57 6.77 -22.02 -5.55
CA GLU A 57 5.86 -22.34 -4.46
C GLU A 57 4.56 -23.03 -4.94
N LYS A 58 4.40 -23.21 -6.25
CA LYS A 58 3.22 -23.86 -6.86
C LYS A 58 1.90 -23.12 -6.53
N TRP A 59 1.93 -21.79 -6.52
CA TRP A 59 0.74 -20.98 -6.20
C TRP A 59 -0.25 -20.83 -7.34
N LEU A 60 0.08 -21.32 -8.54
CA LEU A 60 -0.86 -21.39 -9.66
C LEU A 60 -1.93 -22.48 -9.41
N ALA A 61 -3.09 -22.32 -10.05
CA ALA A 61 -4.18 -23.29 -9.96
C ALA A 61 -3.69 -24.71 -10.31
N ASN A 62 -4.16 -25.72 -9.56
CA ASN A 62 -3.76 -27.12 -9.72
C ASN A 62 -2.25 -27.37 -9.63
N SER A 63 -1.50 -26.47 -8.98
CA SER A 63 -0.04 -26.54 -8.87
C SER A 63 0.70 -26.66 -10.21
N ILE A 64 0.08 -26.21 -11.31
CA ILE A 64 0.72 -26.19 -12.62
C ILE A 64 1.92 -25.24 -12.59
N LYS A 65 2.88 -25.46 -13.50
CA LYS A 65 4.01 -24.57 -13.68
C LYS A 65 3.87 -23.80 -15.00
N CYS A 66 4.25 -22.54 -14.96
CA CYS A 66 4.40 -21.73 -16.16
C CYS A 66 5.78 -21.99 -16.78
N ASP A 67 5.86 -22.11 -18.09
CA ASP A 67 7.12 -21.97 -18.82
C ASP A 67 7.54 -20.49 -18.73
N LEU A 68 8.46 -20.22 -17.76
CA LEU A 68 8.79 -18.86 -17.33
C LEU A 68 10.26 -18.56 -17.61
N THR A 69 10.49 -17.53 -18.39
CA THR A 69 11.82 -16.93 -18.62
C THR A 69 11.88 -15.54 -17.99
N ILE A 70 12.87 -15.28 -17.15
CA ILE A 70 13.14 -13.96 -16.59
C ILE A 70 14.34 -13.36 -17.28
N ILE A 71 14.19 -12.14 -17.79
CA ILE A 71 15.32 -11.31 -18.25
C ILE A 71 15.68 -10.39 -17.10
N PRO A 72 16.78 -10.69 -16.36
CA PRO A 72 17.10 -9.97 -15.14
C PRO A 72 17.61 -8.56 -15.41
N LEU A 73 17.50 -7.72 -14.39
CA LEU A 73 18.12 -6.38 -14.38
C LEU A 73 19.64 -6.49 -14.33
N LYS A 74 20.33 -5.65 -15.10
CA LYS A 74 21.79 -5.51 -15.02
C LYS A 74 22.15 -4.48 -13.94
N ASN A 75 23.20 -4.76 -13.16
CA ASN A 75 23.75 -3.84 -12.14
C ASN A 75 22.70 -3.37 -11.12
N TYR A 76 21.75 -4.23 -10.76
CA TYR A 76 20.69 -3.97 -9.79
C TYR A 76 20.76 -4.96 -8.63
N THR A 77 20.57 -4.44 -7.42
CA THR A 77 20.38 -5.21 -6.19
C THR A 77 19.23 -4.61 -5.40
N HIS A 78 18.71 -5.30 -4.39
CA HIS A 78 17.66 -4.77 -3.51
C HIS A 78 18.08 -3.51 -2.76
N GLN A 79 19.38 -3.23 -2.62
CA GLN A 79 19.91 -2.02 -2.01
C GLN A 79 20.07 -0.87 -3.02
N THR A 80 19.85 -1.12 -4.31
CA THR A 80 19.98 -0.10 -5.34
C THR A 80 18.84 0.89 -5.21
N THR A 81 19.17 2.15 -4.90
CA THR A 81 18.18 3.23 -4.94
C THR A 81 17.74 3.48 -6.36
N TYR A 82 16.45 3.38 -6.60
CA TYR A 82 15.86 3.62 -7.91
C TYR A 82 14.71 4.60 -7.85
N GLU A 83 14.77 5.61 -8.68
CA GLU A 83 13.68 6.56 -8.87
C GLU A 83 12.99 6.28 -10.20
N LEU A 84 11.68 6.04 -10.15
CA LEU A 84 10.89 5.79 -11.35
C LEU A 84 10.80 7.06 -12.20
N THR A 85 11.27 6.98 -13.44
CA THR A 85 11.18 8.07 -14.42
C THR A 85 9.74 8.28 -14.93
N ILE A 86 8.92 7.24 -14.87
CA ILE A 86 7.51 7.26 -15.21
C ILE A 86 6.72 6.88 -13.98
N ARG A 87 5.79 7.74 -13.57
CA ARG A 87 4.90 7.47 -12.44
C ARG A 87 4.09 6.19 -12.67
N PRO A 88 4.00 5.28 -11.69
CA PRO A 88 3.28 4.01 -11.84
C PRO A 88 1.76 4.19 -11.83
N SER A 89 1.27 5.31 -11.30
CA SER A 89 -0.15 5.64 -11.19
C SER A 89 -0.35 7.16 -11.21
N PRO A 90 -1.49 7.66 -11.72
CA PRO A 90 -1.86 9.06 -11.55
C PRO A 90 -1.89 9.52 -10.08
N ASN A 91 -2.08 8.58 -9.14
CA ASN A 91 -2.10 8.86 -7.71
C ASN A 91 -0.77 8.58 -6.98
N LEU A 92 0.28 8.21 -7.71
CA LEU A 92 1.65 8.06 -7.18
C LEU A 92 2.59 8.92 -8.02
N PRO A 93 2.54 10.26 -7.85
CA PRO A 93 3.17 11.19 -8.77
C PRO A 93 4.70 11.26 -8.67
N ASN A 94 5.27 10.87 -7.53
CA ASN A 94 6.69 11.05 -7.24
C ASN A 94 7.24 9.98 -6.28
N LYS A 95 8.54 10.02 -6.04
CA LYS A 95 9.28 9.12 -5.13
C LYS A 95 8.69 9.11 -3.72
N GLN A 96 8.32 10.29 -3.18
CA GLN A 96 7.77 10.42 -1.83
C GLN A 96 6.45 9.64 -1.69
N SER A 97 5.52 9.83 -2.62
CA SER A 97 4.24 9.12 -2.61
C SER A 97 4.41 7.60 -2.72
N ILE A 98 5.40 7.13 -3.50
CA ILE A 98 5.71 5.71 -3.66
C ILE A 98 6.28 5.13 -2.36
N ALA A 99 7.19 5.85 -1.70
CA ALA A 99 7.78 5.42 -0.43
C ALA A 99 6.76 5.39 0.72
N LEU A 100 5.81 6.33 0.73
CA LEU A 100 4.74 6.39 1.74
C LEU A 100 3.58 5.43 1.48
N TYR A 101 3.43 4.95 0.24
CA TYR A 101 2.31 4.11 -0.18
C TYR A 101 2.09 2.89 0.72
N PRO A 102 3.10 2.08 1.10
CA PRO A 102 2.88 0.89 1.92
C PRO A 102 2.24 1.17 3.28
N SER A 103 2.50 2.34 3.84
CA SER A 103 1.89 2.75 5.12
C SER A 103 0.51 3.37 4.92
N LEU A 104 0.37 4.27 3.94
CA LEU A 104 -0.88 5.02 3.71
C LEU A 104 -1.95 4.19 2.99
N CYS A 105 -1.60 3.10 2.30
CA CYS A 105 -2.59 2.20 1.70
C CYS A 105 -3.52 1.58 2.76
N LEU A 106 -3.07 1.43 4.02
CA LEU A 106 -3.91 0.97 5.13
C LEU A 106 -5.08 1.94 5.45
N LEU A 107 -4.96 3.21 5.06
CA LEU A 107 -6.04 4.20 5.18
C LEU A 107 -7.03 4.17 3.99
N GLU A 108 -6.73 3.48 2.90
CA GLU A 108 -7.66 3.40 1.76
C GLU A 108 -9.01 2.79 2.15
N PRO A 109 -9.07 1.67 2.89
CA PRO A 109 -10.32 1.10 3.36
C PRO A 109 -10.84 1.74 4.66
N THR A 110 -10.64 3.04 4.82
CA THR A 110 -11.18 3.85 5.92
C THR A 110 -11.92 5.07 5.38
N ARG A 111 -12.53 5.87 6.23
CA ARG A 111 -13.14 7.15 5.83
C ARG A 111 -12.14 8.30 5.68
N VAL A 112 -10.87 8.08 5.96
CA VAL A 112 -9.82 9.10 5.87
C VAL A 112 -9.43 9.34 4.41
N SER A 113 -9.23 10.60 4.02
CA SER A 113 -8.63 10.98 2.74
C SER A 113 -7.12 10.79 2.81
N ILE A 114 -6.52 10.30 1.74
CA ILE A 114 -5.05 10.15 1.58
C ILE A 114 -4.53 11.06 0.46
N GLY A 115 -5.11 12.25 0.33
CA GLY A 115 -4.70 13.24 -0.64
C GLY A 115 -5.15 12.97 -2.09
N ARG A 116 -5.91 11.91 -2.38
CA ARG A 116 -6.49 11.74 -3.71
C ARG A 116 -7.38 12.93 -4.05
N GLY A 117 -7.28 13.43 -5.28
CA GLY A 117 -7.97 14.67 -5.69
C GLY A 117 -7.23 15.95 -5.29
N THR A 118 -5.96 15.87 -4.93
CA THR A 118 -5.01 16.97 -4.74
C THR A 118 -3.74 16.70 -5.53
N ASP A 119 -2.74 17.58 -5.43
CA ASP A 119 -1.38 17.34 -5.95
C ASP A 119 -0.48 16.60 -4.93
N LEU A 120 -1.03 16.23 -3.76
CA LEU A 120 -0.34 15.59 -2.64
C LEU A 120 -0.82 14.15 -2.40
N GLN A 121 -1.18 13.43 -3.47
CA GLN A 121 -1.66 12.05 -3.40
C GLN A 121 -0.64 11.16 -2.67
N PHE A 122 -1.12 10.41 -1.65
CA PHE A 122 -0.30 9.55 -0.79
C PHE A 122 0.89 10.26 -0.13
N GLN A 123 0.76 11.56 0.11
CA GLN A 123 1.75 12.38 0.83
C GLN A 123 1.11 13.15 1.99
N VAL A 124 -0.20 13.05 2.12
CA VAL A 124 -1.00 13.64 3.20
C VAL A 124 -2.10 12.68 3.59
N TYR A 125 -2.60 12.78 4.80
CA TYR A 125 -3.87 12.16 5.18
C TYR A 125 -4.69 13.11 6.06
N GLY A 126 -6.02 12.97 6.06
CA GLY A 126 -6.88 13.83 6.84
C GLY A 126 -8.37 13.56 6.65
N HIS A 127 -9.15 14.24 7.47
CA HIS A 127 -10.61 14.13 7.47
C HIS A 127 -11.25 15.46 7.90
N PRO A 128 -12.47 15.83 7.44
CA PRO A 128 -13.14 17.05 7.88
C PRO A 128 -13.41 17.12 9.38
N GLY A 129 -13.61 15.99 10.03
CA GLY A 129 -13.88 15.88 11.46
C GLY A 129 -12.65 15.71 12.34
N PHE A 130 -11.43 15.75 11.80
CA PHE A 130 -10.22 15.73 12.61
C PHE A 130 -10.03 17.03 13.38
N PRO A 131 -9.27 17.02 14.49
CA PRO A 131 -8.87 18.27 15.15
C PRO A 131 -8.25 19.23 14.16
N LYS A 132 -8.59 20.52 14.29
CA LYS A 132 -8.03 21.56 13.44
C LYS A 132 -6.53 21.70 13.73
N THR A 133 -5.73 21.61 12.68
CA THR A 133 -4.28 21.82 12.68
C THR A 133 -3.93 22.95 11.73
N ASP A 134 -2.66 23.38 11.74
CA ASP A 134 -2.16 24.41 10.80
C ASP A 134 -2.15 23.91 9.35
N PHE A 135 -2.23 22.58 9.14
CA PHE A 135 -2.30 21.98 7.82
C PHE A 135 -3.71 21.54 7.48
N SER A 136 -4.18 21.97 6.31
CA SER A 136 -5.44 21.52 5.73
C SER A 136 -5.38 21.49 4.21
N TYR A 137 -6.28 20.73 3.60
CA TYR A 137 -6.41 20.64 2.15
C TYR A 137 -7.87 20.34 1.74
N VAL A 138 -8.19 20.61 0.48
CA VAL A 138 -9.53 20.35 -0.08
C VAL A 138 -9.40 19.43 -1.27
N PRO A 139 -9.88 18.18 -1.19
CA PRO A 139 -9.93 17.27 -2.35
C PRO A 139 -10.87 17.81 -3.44
N LYS A 140 -10.42 17.77 -4.70
CA LYS A 140 -11.18 18.15 -5.89
C LYS A 140 -11.10 17.07 -6.94
N SER A 141 -12.05 17.01 -7.87
CA SER A 141 -11.93 16.10 -9.01
C SER A 141 -10.67 16.39 -9.82
N ASN A 142 -9.90 15.37 -10.12
CA ASN A 142 -8.75 15.44 -11.03
C ASN A 142 -8.66 14.17 -11.89
N PHE A 143 -7.64 14.09 -12.74
CA PHE A 143 -7.42 12.94 -13.63
C PHE A 143 -7.27 11.61 -12.87
N GLY A 144 -6.59 11.62 -11.72
CA GLY A 144 -6.35 10.43 -10.88
C GLY A 144 -7.53 10.02 -9.98
N SER A 145 -8.46 10.95 -9.73
CA SER A 145 -9.62 10.71 -8.86
C SER A 145 -10.78 11.66 -9.22
N LYS A 146 -11.79 11.12 -9.90
CA LYS A 146 -12.97 11.92 -10.26
C LYS A 146 -13.86 12.24 -9.07
N ASN A 147 -13.96 11.30 -8.14
CA ASN A 147 -14.77 11.41 -6.92
C ASN A 147 -13.92 11.04 -5.68
N PRO A 148 -12.96 11.91 -5.29
CA PRO A 148 -12.17 11.66 -4.09
C PRO A 148 -13.05 11.74 -2.83
N LYS A 149 -12.61 11.05 -1.76
CA LYS A 149 -13.25 11.19 -0.44
C LYS A 149 -13.25 12.67 -0.03
N HIS A 150 -14.33 13.13 0.58
CA HIS A 150 -14.50 14.51 1.09
C HIS A 150 -14.31 15.59 0.02
N LYS A 151 -14.68 15.28 -1.23
CA LYS A 151 -14.63 16.26 -2.33
C LYS A 151 -15.29 17.58 -1.97
N GLY A 152 -14.55 18.69 -2.08
CA GLY A 152 -15.03 20.04 -1.78
C GLY A 152 -15.08 20.40 -0.28
N GLN A 153 -14.68 19.50 0.61
CA GLN A 153 -14.64 19.73 2.06
C GLN A 153 -13.20 20.00 2.52
N ILE A 154 -13.03 20.85 3.53
CA ILE A 154 -11.72 21.05 4.16
C ILE A 154 -11.41 19.82 5.01
N CYS A 155 -10.28 19.16 4.74
CA CYS A 155 -9.72 18.07 5.54
C CYS A 155 -8.56 18.62 6.37
N TYR A 156 -8.55 18.32 7.67
CA TYR A 156 -7.43 18.58 8.58
C TYR A 156 -6.67 17.28 8.79
N GLY A 157 -5.35 17.34 9.01
CA GLY A 157 -4.54 16.15 9.18
C GLY A 157 -3.04 16.40 9.15
N GLU A 158 -2.28 15.48 8.58
CA GLU A 158 -0.82 15.57 8.51
C GLU A 158 -0.31 15.73 7.08
N ASN A 159 0.74 16.56 6.94
CA ASN A 159 1.55 16.68 5.73
C ASN A 159 2.84 15.88 5.89
N LEU A 160 3.03 14.89 5.02
CA LEU A 160 4.16 13.96 5.04
C LEU A 160 5.15 14.21 3.88
N THR A 161 5.00 15.31 3.15
CA THR A 161 5.83 15.61 1.96
C THR A 161 7.32 15.74 2.26
N THR A 162 7.67 16.14 3.48
CA THR A 162 9.06 16.46 3.89
C THR A 162 9.66 15.43 4.84
N ILE A 163 8.92 14.37 5.19
CA ILE A 163 9.48 13.34 6.07
C ILE A 163 10.45 12.45 5.29
N ASN A 164 11.44 11.90 6.00
CA ASN A 164 12.31 10.89 5.42
C ASN A 164 11.51 9.66 5.01
N PRO A 165 11.79 9.07 3.83
CA PRO A 165 11.17 7.83 3.40
C PRO A 165 11.32 6.74 4.46
N PRO A 166 10.23 6.08 4.87
CA PRO A 166 10.31 5.05 5.90
C PRO A 166 10.99 3.78 5.37
N SER A 167 11.65 3.04 6.27
CA SER A 167 12.18 1.70 6.02
C SER A 167 11.34 0.60 6.68
N LYS A 168 10.12 0.93 7.04
CA LYS A 168 9.08 0.04 7.59
C LYS A 168 7.71 0.62 7.32
N ILE A 169 6.67 -0.17 7.52
CA ILE A 169 5.28 0.33 7.53
C ILE A 169 5.07 1.16 8.80
N GLU A 170 4.79 2.44 8.66
CA GLU A 170 4.54 3.35 9.77
C GLU A 170 3.07 3.24 10.24
N LEU A 171 2.82 2.38 11.21
CA LEU A 171 1.48 2.17 11.77
C LEU A 171 0.96 3.40 12.52
N LYS A 172 1.85 4.29 12.98
CA LYS A 172 1.47 5.51 13.70
C LYS A 172 0.45 6.35 12.95
N TRP A 173 0.53 6.44 11.61
CA TRP A 173 -0.44 7.24 10.83
C TRP A 173 -1.84 6.63 10.82
N LEU A 174 -1.93 5.30 10.75
CA LEU A 174 -3.21 4.59 10.90
C LEU A 174 -3.77 4.75 12.33
N MET A 175 -2.90 4.62 13.35
CA MET A 175 -3.26 4.75 14.76
C MET A 175 -3.71 6.19 15.09
N ASN A 176 -2.96 7.21 14.65
CA ASN A 176 -3.31 8.62 14.82
C ASN A 176 -4.64 8.92 14.12
N ALA A 177 -4.78 8.50 12.87
CA ALA A 177 -6.01 8.71 12.11
C ALA A 177 -7.23 8.06 12.79
N TYR A 178 -7.07 6.87 13.36
CA TYR A 178 -8.11 6.23 14.16
C TYR A 178 -8.38 7.02 15.44
N SER A 179 -7.34 7.46 16.16
CA SER A 179 -7.46 8.26 17.38
C SER A 179 -8.19 9.59 17.17
N ASP A 180 -7.91 10.27 16.06
CA ASP A 180 -8.49 11.58 15.74
C ASP A 180 -9.89 11.49 15.10
N PHE A 181 -10.30 10.32 14.63
CA PHE A 181 -11.58 10.15 13.96
C PHE A 181 -12.75 10.27 14.95
N PRO A 182 -13.76 11.15 14.70
CA PRO A 182 -14.79 11.45 15.69
C PRO A 182 -15.72 10.28 15.99
N GLU A 183 -16.09 9.50 14.98
CA GLU A 183 -17.08 8.42 15.08
C GLU A 183 -16.40 7.06 14.86
N LYS A 184 -15.73 6.53 15.90
CA LYS A 184 -14.87 5.32 15.80
C LYS A 184 -15.52 4.14 15.08
N ASP A 185 -16.80 3.91 15.30
CA ASP A 185 -17.56 2.81 14.68
C ASP A 185 -17.68 2.95 13.16
N LEU A 186 -17.55 4.17 12.64
CA LEU A 186 -17.64 4.47 11.21
C LEU A 186 -16.28 4.56 10.53
N PHE A 187 -15.17 4.47 11.27
CA PHE A 187 -13.82 4.65 10.71
C PHE A 187 -13.51 3.67 9.56
N PHE A 188 -13.75 2.39 9.80
CA PHE A 188 -13.42 1.33 8.85
C PHE A 188 -14.51 1.15 7.79
N LEU A 189 -14.10 1.02 6.54
CA LEU A 189 -14.96 0.61 5.43
C LEU A 189 -14.86 -0.90 5.22
N LYS A 190 -15.78 -1.46 4.46
CA LYS A 190 -15.75 -2.87 4.05
C LYS A 190 -14.45 -3.18 3.29
N GLY A 191 -13.80 -4.26 3.65
CA GLY A 191 -12.60 -4.76 2.96
C GLY A 191 -11.28 -4.27 3.56
N PHE A 192 -11.28 -3.73 4.77
CA PHE A 192 -10.04 -3.37 5.49
C PHE A 192 -9.08 -4.55 5.58
N GLU A 193 -9.60 -5.74 5.88
CA GLU A 193 -8.84 -6.98 6.02
C GLU A 193 -8.17 -7.42 4.70
N ARG A 194 -8.74 -7.03 3.54
CA ARG A 194 -8.14 -7.33 2.22
C ARG A 194 -6.87 -6.53 1.95
N ILE A 195 -6.77 -5.33 2.54
CA ILE A 195 -5.59 -4.47 2.39
C ILE A 195 -4.59 -4.78 3.50
N SER A 196 -5.04 -4.97 4.74
CA SER A 196 -4.14 -5.33 5.84
C SER A 196 -3.61 -6.76 5.75
N GLY A 197 -4.30 -7.64 5.03
CA GLY A 197 -3.93 -9.04 4.84
C GLY A 197 -4.25 -9.96 6.02
N ILE A 198 -4.78 -9.42 7.12
CA ILE A 198 -5.05 -10.14 8.37
C ILE A 198 -6.34 -9.66 9.05
N SER A 199 -6.94 -10.52 9.85
CA SER A 199 -8.22 -10.22 10.55
C SER A 199 -8.05 -9.41 11.83
N ASN A 200 -6.92 -9.53 12.52
CA ASN A 200 -6.77 -9.03 13.89
C ASN A 200 -6.38 -7.55 13.98
N LEU A 201 -5.78 -6.94 12.96
CA LEU A 201 -5.31 -5.54 12.99
C LEU A 201 -6.44 -4.57 13.35
N LYS A 202 -7.61 -4.72 12.75
CA LYS A 202 -8.79 -3.90 13.04
C LYS A 202 -9.18 -4.00 14.51
N LYS A 203 -9.27 -5.23 15.05
CA LYS A 203 -9.61 -5.45 16.45
C LYS A 203 -8.55 -4.85 17.38
N GLN A 204 -7.27 -5.06 17.10
CA GLN A 204 -6.18 -4.49 17.89
C GLN A 204 -6.23 -2.96 17.97
N LEU A 205 -6.56 -2.28 16.84
CA LEU A 205 -6.74 -0.82 16.82
C LEU A 205 -7.94 -0.38 17.67
N ILE A 206 -9.07 -1.08 17.57
CA ILE A 206 -10.27 -0.79 18.36
C ILE A 206 -10.00 -0.98 19.87
N ASP A 207 -9.28 -2.03 20.23
CA ASP A 207 -8.91 -2.36 21.61
C ASP A 207 -7.80 -1.42 22.16
N GLY A 208 -7.27 -0.49 21.36
CA GLY A 208 -6.24 0.45 21.76
C GLY A 208 -4.84 -0.18 21.95
N ALA A 209 -4.55 -1.25 21.24
CA ALA A 209 -3.26 -1.91 21.31
C ALA A 209 -2.11 -0.97 20.90
N SER A 210 -0.97 -1.07 21.57
CA SER A 210 0.24 -0.33 21.20
C SER A 210 0.82 -0.84 19.87
N GLU A 211 1.59 0.00 19.18
CA GLU A 211 2.31 -0.45 17.95
C GLU A 211 3.18 -1.68 18.24
N LYS A 212 3.84 -1.72 19.40
CA LYS A 212 4.64 -2.88 19.82
C LYS A 212 3.81 -4.16 19.89
N THR A 213 2.60 -4.07 20.44
CA THR A 213 1.68 -5.21 20.55
C THR A 213 1.18 -5.66 19.17
N ILE A 214 0.91 -4.72 18.27
CA ILE A 214 0.44 -5.03 16.91
C ILE A 214 1.52 -5.74 16.09
N ARG A 215 2.80 -5.41 16.32
CA ARG A 215 3.94 -5.97 15.57
C ARG A 215 4.42 -7.34 16.08
N ASN A 216 4.02 -7.76 17.28
CA ASN A 216 4.33 -9.06 17.86
C ASN A 216 3.25 -10.11 17.53
#